data_030b33909df8b129051cc745175d7f5b
#
_entry.id   030b33909df8b129051cc745175d7f5b
#
_cell.length_a   1.000
_cell.length_b   1.000
_cell.length_c   1.000
_cell.angle_alpha   90.00
_cell.angle_beta   90.00
_cell.angle_gamma   90.00
#
_symmetry.space_group_name_H-M   'P 1'
#
loop_
_entity.id
_entity.type
_entity.pdbx_description
1 polymer ?
#
loop_
_entity_poly.entity_id
_entity_poly.type
_entity_poly.pdbx_seq_one_letter_code
_entity_poly.pdbx_strand_id
1 'polypeptide(L)'
;MSKEKTYLKWYNKVGYGSGDVAGNVVYALLTSFIMIYLTDTIGLNAGVIGVLIAVSKIFDGITDIIFGTLIDKTHTKMGKAKPWMLYGFIGCAITLIGVFAIPMNMDNFAQYAWFFICYTLLNSVFYTANNIAYSALTALVTKNSKERVQMGSYRFIFAFGTSLLIQAVTFQFVEAMGGGANGWRTVAIIYAVIGLIVNTISALSVKELSDEELADSETKTEETKYSFGEAFKILVHNKYYVMITVTYILQQFYGAMIGVGTYYAKYVLADENMFGTFAWFINIPLIIALIFTPTIVQKWNGIYKLNKYSYMVATVGRLLVAVAGYMGNIPLMLAFTALAALGQGPWQGDMNAVIASCSEYSWLTKHKHVDGIMYSCTSLGVKIGGGLGTAIVGLLLDFSGFKGILTVQPDSAINMLHIMYLIVPFALDLIIAFILSKMNVEKANAEIKEKLGISENEVVMESQN
;
A
#
# COMPACT_ATOMS: atom_id res chain seq x y z
N MET A 1 -32.78 -12.91 -15.25
CA MET A 1 -31.36 -12.60 -15.08
C MET A 1 -30.59 -13.27 -16.21
N SER A 2 -30.18 -12.55 -17.24
CA SER A 2 -29.29 -13.07 -18.27
C SER A 2 -27.95 -13.45 -17.61
N LYS A 3 -27.45 -14.65 -17.87
CA LYS A 3 -26.10 -15.03 -17.39
C LYS A 3 -25.10 -14.07 -18.05
N GLU A 4 -24.44 -13.24 -17.25
CA GLU A 4 -23.34 -12.41 -17.75
C GLU A 4 -22.31 -13.29 -18.47
N LYS A 5 -21.81 -12.82 -19.61
CA LYS A 5 -20.80 -13.53 -20.42
C LYS A 5 -19.55 -13.75 -19.56
N THR A 6 -19.03 -14.97 -19.56
CA THR A 6 -17.78 -15.30 -18.86
C THR A 6 -16.62 -15.18 -19.87
N TYR A 7 -15.61 -14.38 -19.54
CA TYR A 7 -14.45 -14.09 -20.38
C TYR A 7 -13.21 -14.90 -19.96
N LEU A 8 -13.08 -15.18 -18.66
CA LEU A 8 -11.86 -15.71 -18.06
C LEU A 8 -12.09 -17.06 -17.37
N LYS A 9 -11.21 -18.01 -17.65
CA LYS A 9 -11.14 -19.28 -16.90
C LYS A 9 -10.43 -19.05 -15.56
N TRP A 10 -10.57 -19.99 -14.62
CA TRP A 10 -9.98 -19.85 -13.28
C TRP A 10 -8.46 -19.65 -13.33
N TYR A 11 -7.74 -20.36 -14.18
CA TYR A 11 -6.29 -20.26 -14.31
C TYR A 11 -5.83 -18.91 -14.90
N ASN A 12 -6.65 -18.25 -15.74
CA ASN A 12 -6.37 -16.89 -16.21
C ASN A 12 -6.41 -15.89 -15.05
N LYS A 13 -7.40 -16.05 -14.15
CA LYS A 13 -7.57 -15.17 -12.97
C LYS A 13 -6.44 -15.34 -11.96
N VAL A 14 -6.03 -16.59 -11.71
CA VAL A 14 -4.88 -16.91 -10.84
C VAL A 14 -3.59 -16.40 -11.47
N GLY A 15 -3.37 -16.69 -12.77
CA GLY A 15 -2.20 -16.21 -13.49
C GLY A 15 -2.11 -14.69 -13.51
N TYR A 16 -3.21 -13.99 -13.76
CA TYR A 16 -3.24 -12.52 -13.64
C TYR A 16 -2.91 -12.06 -12.21
N GLY A 17 -3.58 -12.64 -11.20
CA GLY A 17 -3.36 -12.27 -9.80
C GLY A 17 -1.91 -12.45 -9.33
N SER A 18 -1.19 -13.44 -9.90
CA SER A 18 0.22 -13.67 -9.56
C SER A 18 1.15 -12.48 -9.89
N GLY A 19 0.72 -11.52 -10.72
CA GLY A 19 1.45 -10.29 -10.98
C GLY A 19 1.74 -9.47 -9.72
N ASP A 20 0.90 -9.59 -8.69
CA ASP A 20 1.16 -8.97 -7.40
C ASP A 20 2.34 -9.62 -6.64
N VAL A 21 2.75 -10.84 -6.98
CA VAL A 21 4.03 -11.40 -6.49
C VAL A 21 5.19 -10.53 -7.01
N ALA A 22 5.21 -10.24 -8.30
CA ALA A 22 6.26 -9.43 -8.91
C ALA A 22 6.30 -8.01 -8.31
N GLY A 23 5.14 -7.36 -8.21
CA GLY A 23 5.03 -6.03 -7.60
C GLY A 23 5.46 -6.00 -6.14
N ASN A 24 5.04 -6.98 -5.34
CA ASN A 24 5.32 -6.99 -3.90
C ASN A 24 6.73 -7.47 -3.56
N VAL A 25 7.38 -8.29 -4.39
CA VAL A 25 8.82 -8.57 -4.25
C VAL A 25 9.63 -7.26 -4.28
N VAL A 26 9.32 -6.35 -5.20
CA VAL A 26 9.98 -5.03 -5.27
C VAL A 26 9.54 -4.15 -4.10
N TYR A 27 8.21 -4.00 -3.90
CA TYR A 27 7.65 -3.08 -2.93
C TYR A 27 8.04 -3.43 -1.49
N ALA A 28 7.88 -4.71 -1.09
CA ALA A 28 8.20 -5.16 0.27
C ALA A 28 9.71 -5.08 0.56
N LEU A 29 10.57 -5.39 -0.43
CA LEU A 29 12.01 -5.26 -0.28
C LEU A 29 12.40 -3.78 -0.03
N LEU A 30 11.84 -2.87 -0.81
CA LEU A 30 12.12 -1.44 -0.66
C LEU A 30 11.56 -0.87 0.65
N THR A 31 10.30 -1.13 0.96
CA THR A 31 9.67 -0.52 2.14
C THR A 31 10.20 -1.04 3.46
N SER A 32 10.61 -2.32 3.51
CA SER A 32 11.07 -2.94 4.76
C SER A 32 12.59 -2.90 4.94
N PHE A 33 13.38 -2.92 3.86
CA PHE A 33 14.83 -3.17 3.98
C PHE A 33 15.72 -2.09 3.39
N ILE A 34 15.22 -1.20 2.54
CA ILE A 34 16.07 -0.21 1.86
C ILE A 34 16.81 0.70 2.83
N MET A 35 16.11 1.16 3.88
CA MET A 35 16.71 2.07 4.86
C MET A 35 17.86 1.39 5.61
N ILE A 36 17.63 0.18 6.14
CA ILE A 36 18.64 -0.56 6.88
C ILE A 36 19.81 -1.00 5.99
N TYR A 37 19.56 -1.35 4.72
CA TYR A 37 20.63 -1.62 3.77
C TYR A 37 21.55 -0.40 3.58
N LEU A 38 20.96 0.78 3.35
CA LEU A 38 21.72 2.00 3.09
C LEU A 38 22.47 2.51 4.33
N THR A 39 21.87 2.37 5.51
CA THR A 39 22.51 2.83 6.76
C THR A 39 23.55 1.85 7.28
N ASP A 40 23.21 0.57 7.35
CA ASP A 40 24.01 -0.44 8.03
C ASP A 40 25.06 -1.09 7.12
N THR A 41 24.70 -1.29 5.83
CA THR A 41 25.60 -1.95 4.89
C THR A 41 26.46 -0.96 4.12
N ILE A 42 25.86 0.14 3.63
CA ILE A 42 26.57 1.16 2.86
C ILE A 42 27.18 2.23 3.79
N GLY A 43 26.57 2.51 4.94
CA GLY A 43 27.05 3.48 5.92
C GLY A 43 26.58 4.91 5.66
N LEU A 44 25.48 5.09 4.91
CA LEU A 44 24.92 6.40 4.59
C LEU A 44 24.07 6.97 5.73
N ASN A 45 23.95 8.30 5.79
CA ASN A 45 23.16 8.97 6.81
C ASN A 45 21.66 8.77 6.60
N ALA A 46 20.94 8.32 7.65
CA ALA A 46 19.52 8.00 7.60
C ALA A 46 18.65 9.23 7.26
N GLY A 47 18.99 10.41 7.78
CA GLY A 47 18.26 11.65 7.51
C GLY A 47 18.29 12.02 6.03
N VAL A 48 19.45 11.97 5.41
CA VAL A 48 19.62 12.25 3.97
C VAL A 48 18.83 11.23 3.13
N ILE A 49 18.92 9.94 3.46
CA ILE A 49 18.18 8.87 2.76
C ILE A 49 16.68 9.13 2.84
N GLY A 50 16.16 9.41 4.03
CA GLY A 50 14.74 9.69 4.24
C GLY A 50 14.23 10.84 3.40
N VAL A 51 15.00 11.95 3.32
CA VAL A 51 14.67 13.10 2.46
C VAL A 51 14.71 12.73 0.98
N LEU A 52 15.72 11.98 0.51
CA LEU A 52 15.81 11.55 -0.89
C LEU A 52 14.61 10.67 -1.29
N ILE A 53 14.20 9.75 -0.42
CA ILE A 53 13.00 8.93 -0.64
C ILE A 53 11.75 9.81 -0.72
N ALA A 54 11.58 10.77 0.18
CA ALA A 54 10.44 11.68 0.16
C ALA A 54 10.39 12.53 -1.11
N VAL A 55 11.53 13.05 -1.55
CA VAL A 55 11.64 13.79 -2.83
C VAL A 55 11.28 12.91 -4.01
N SER A 56 11.75 11.64 -4.04
CA SER A 56 11.35 10.68 -5.08
C SER A 56 9.83 10.48 -5.14
N LYS A 57 9.13 10.48 -4.00
CA LYS A 57 7.66 10.34 -3.96
C LYS A 57 6.91 11.51 -4.62
N ILE A 58 7.52 12.68 -4.72
CA ILE A 58 6.94 13.81 -5.48
C ILE A 58 6.92 13.49 -6.97
N PHE A 59 7.99 12.88 -7.49
CA PHE A 59 8.05 12.45 -8.90
C PHE A 59 7.00 11.38 -9.20
N ASP A 60 6.72 10.44 -8.28
CA ASP A 60 5.65 9.44 -8.44
C ASP A 60 4.30 10.12 -8.78
N GLY A 61 4.00 11.26 -8.15
CA GLY A 61 2.77 12.00 -8.40
C GLY A 61 2.64 12.51 -9.83
N ILE A 62 3.74 12.97 -10.40
CA ILE A 62 3.78 13.51 -11.76
C ILE A 62 3.74 12.38 -12.78
N THR A 63 4.50 11.34 -12.55
CA THR A 63 4.63 10.21 -13.49
C THR A 63 3.39 9.35 -13.57
N ASP A 64 2.57 9.25 -12.50
CA ASP A 64 1.28 8.57 -12.55
C ASP A 64 0.37 9.14 -13.65
N ILE A 65 0.28 10.48 -13.74
CA ILE A 65 -0.55 11.15 -14.74
C ILE A 65 0.01 10.92 -16.15
N ILE A 66 1.33 10.99 -16.28
CA ILE A 66 2.01 10.78 -17.57
C ILE A 66 1.78 9.35 -18.06
N PHE A 67 2.06 8.34 -17.23
CA PHE A 67 1.91 6.94 -17.63
C PHE A 67 0.46 6.52 -17.82
N GLY A 68 -0.49 7.02 -17.01
CA GLY A 68 -1.91 6.81 -17.25
C GLY A 68 -2.30 7.26 -18.66
N THR A 69 -1.91 8.49 -19.04
CA THR A 69 -2.19 9.04 -20.37
C THR A 69 -1.48 8.28 -21.50
N LEU A 70 -0.23 7.84 -21.27
CA LEU A 70 0.52 7.10 -22.29
C LEU A 70 -0.08 5.71 -22.54
N ILE A 71 -0.51 5.02 -21.48
CA ILE A 71 -1.16 3.70 -21.57
C ILE A 71 -2.46 3.81 -22.36
N ASP A 72 -3.30 4.82 -22.07
CA ASP A 72 -4.57 5.03 -22.78
C ASP A 72 -4.39 5.30 -24.27
N LYS A 73 -3.30 5.98 -24.66
CA LYS A 73 -2.94 6.27 -26.05
C LYS A 73 -2.20 5.15 -26.76
N THR A 74 -1.86 4.08 -26.04
CA THR A 74 -1.09 2.97 -26.63
C THR A 74 -2.00 2.03 -27.40
N HIS A 75 -1.65 1.77 -28.65
CA HIS A 75 -2.31 0.78 -29.52
C HIS A 75 -1.26 -0.14 -30.11
N THR A 76 -1.17 -1.37 -29.61
CA THR A 76 -0.22 -2.37 -30.12
C THR A 76 -0.91 -3.71 -30.39
N LYS A 77 -0.23 -4.58 -31.12
CA LYS A 77 -0.72 -5.97 -31.36
C LYS A 77 -0.88 -6.78 -30.07
N MET A 78 -0.22 -6.38 -28.98
CA MET A 78 -0.32 -7.04 -27.67
C MET A 78 -1.42 -6.44 -26.78
N GLY A 79 -2.00 -5.30 -27.17
CA GLY A 79 -2.98 -4.54 -26.43
C GLY A 79 -2.46 -3.17 -25.99
N LYS A 80 -3.18 -2.51 -25.08
CA LYS A 80 -2.85 -1.18 -24.52
C LYS A 80 -1.94 -1.28 -23.29
N ALA A 81 -2.27 -2.14 -22.36
CA ALA A 81 -1.60 -2.24 -21.06
C ALA A 81 -0.43 -3.25 -21.02
N LYS A 82 -0.57 -4.38 -21.70
CA LYS A 82 0.44 -5.46 -21.68
C LYS A 82 1.87 -5.02 -22.04
N PRO A 83 2.12 -4.19 -23.08
CA PRO A 83 3.48 -3.77 -23.40
C PRO A 83 4.14 -3.03 -22.23
N TRP A 84 3.40 -2.14 -21.58
CA TRP A 84 3.87 -1.38 -20.43
C TRP A 84 4.16 -2.27 -19.22
N MET A 85 3.34 -3.29 -19.02
CA MET A 85 3.55 -4.28 -17.97
C MET A 85 4.83 -5.09 -18.21
N LEU A 86 5.05 -5.58 -19.44
CA LEU A 86 6.21 -6.40 -19.79
C LEU A 86 7.51 -5.57 -19.79
N TYR A 87 7.57 -4.50 -20.57
CA TYR A 87 8.77 -3.69 -20.70
C TYR A 87 9.05 -2.85 -19.46
N GLY A 88 8.01 -2.37 -18.79
CA GLY A 88 8.14 -1.66 -17.51
C GLY A 88 8.83 -2.52 -16.45
N PHE A 89 8.49 -3.81 -16.36
CA PHE A 89 9.12 -4.68 -15.35
C PHE A 89 10.58 -5.02 -15.66
N ILE A 90 11.00 -5.01 -16.92
CA ILE A 90 12.43 -5.12 -17.27
C ILE A 90 13.21 -3.95 -16.66
N GLY A 91 12.68 -2.74 -16.80
CA GLY A 91 13.24 -1.55 -16.15
C GLY A 91 13.24 -1.65 -14.62
N CYS A 92 12.14 -2.16 -14.02
CA CYS A 92 12.08 -2.45 -12.59
C CYS A 92 13.20 -3.41 -12.14
N ALA A 93 13.42 -4.51 -12.87
CA ALA A 93 14.43 -5.50 -12.53
C ALA A 93 15.85 -4.90 -12.57
N ILE A 94 16.17 -4.15 -13.63
CA ILE A 94 17.49 -3.51 -13.80
C ILE A 94 17.72 -2.47 -12.69
N THR A 95 16.75 -1.60 -12.44
CA THR A 95 16.89 -0.54 -11.45
C THR A 95 16.84 -1.06 -10.02
N LEU A 96 16.08 -2.14 -9.74
CA LEU A 96 16.13 -2.82 -8.44
C LEU A 96 17.52 -3.35 -8.14
N ILE A 97 18.15 -4.01 -9.11
CA ILE A 97 19.57 -4.45 -8.98
C ILE A 97 20.47 -3.23 -8.75
N GLY A 98 20.26 -2.14 -9.50
CA GLY A 98 21.02 -0.90 -9.35
C GLY A 98 20.94 -0.30 -7.95
N VAL A 99 19.76 -0.31 -7.33
CA VAL A 99 19.54 0.19 -5.95
C VAL A 99 20.35 -0.60 -4.92
N PHE A 100 20.48 -1.93 -5.09
CA PHE A 100 21.23 -2.80 -4.18
C PHE A 100 22.66 -3.12 -4.65
N ALA A 101 23.12 -2.48 -5.71
CA ALA A 101 24.47 -2.63 -6.26
C ALA A 101 25.28 -1.32 -6.21
N ILE A 102 25.13 -0.54 -5.14
CA ILE A 102 25.89 0.70 -4.95
C ILE A 102 27.37 0.37 -4.83
N PRO A 103 28.26 0.98 -5.65
CA PRO A 103 29.69 0.74 -5.55
C PRO A 103 30.27 1.29 -4.25
N MET A 104 30.97 0.43 -3.49
CA MET A 104 31.54 0.78 -2.19
C MET A 104 32.78 1.69 -2.26
N ASN A 105 33.39 1.80 -3.44
CA ASN A 105 34.58 2.62 -3.68
C ASN A 105 34.29 4.08 -4.08
N MET A 106 33.01 4.44 -4.17
CA MET A 106 32.56 5.82 -4.44
C MET A 106 32.55 6.64 -3.15
N ASP A 107 32.69 7.95 -3.28
CA ASP A 107 32.45 8.88 -2.18
C ASP A 107 30.98 8.96 -1.82
N ASN A 108 30.66 9.43 -0.64
CA ASN A 108 29.28 9.46 -0.12
C ASN A 108 28.33 10.22 -1.05
N PHE A 109 28.78 11.34 -1.65
CA PHE A 109 27.91 12.11 -2.55
C PHE A 109 27.52 11.31 -3.78
N ALA A 110 28.49 10.59 -4.40
CA ALA A 110 28.22 9.75 -5.55
C ALA A 110 27.31 8.55 -5.19
N GLN A 111 27.47 7.98 -3.97
CA GLN A 111 26.58 6.92 -3.48
C GLN A 111 25.14 7.41 -3.27
N TYR A 112 24.93 8.61 -2.71
CA TYR A 112 23.60 9.23 -2.60
C TYR A 112 23.00 9.51 -3.99
N ALA A 113 23.79 10.05 -4.91
CA ALA A 113 23.33 10.33 -6.28
C ALA A 113 22.94 9.03 -7.01
N TRP A 114 23.76 7.99 -6.90
CA TRP A 114 23.48 6.65 -7.45
C TRP A 114 22.18 6.09 -6.91
N PHE A 115 22.04 6.08 -5.58
CA PHE A 115 20.81 5.64 -4.92
C PHE A 115 19.60 6.41 -5.41
N PHE A 116 19.65 7.74 -5.38
CA PHE A 116 18.53 8.60 -5.76
C PHE A 116 18.08 8.37 -7.20
N ILE A 117 19.02 8.28 -8.14
CA ILE A 117 18.73 8.03 -9.55
C ILE A 117 18.09 6.65 -9.73
N CYS A 118 18.73 5.59 -9.23
CA CYS A 118 18.22 4.23 -9.37
C CYS A 118 16.86 4.06 -8.67
N TYR A 119 16.70 4.60 -7.46
CA TYR A 119 15.47 4.52 -6.68
C TYR A 119 14.33 5.30 -7.35
N THR A 120 14.60 6.51 -7.85
CA THR A 120 13.58 7.33 -8.54
C THR A 120 13.17 6.68 -9.86
N LEU A 121 14.11 6.18 -10.65
CA LEU A 121 13.80 5.44 -11.88
C LEU A 121 12.99 4.17 -11.56
N LEU A 122 13.35 3.45 -10.52
CA LEU A 122 12.62 2.26 -10.10
C LEU A 122 11.17 2.59 -9.74
N ASN A 123 10.95 3.48 -8.78
CA ASN A 123 9.60 3.77 -8.28
C ASN A 123 8.79 4.62 -9.23
N SER A 124 9.34 5.80 -9.64
CA SER A 124 8.55 6.81 -10.35
C SER A 124 8.43 6.57 -11.85
N VAL A 125 9.28 5.71 -12.43
CA VAL A 125 9.20 5.43 -13.87
C VAL A 125 8.71 4.00 -14.10
N PHE A 126 9.53 3.03 -13.79
CA PHE A 126 9.28 1.65 -14.22
C PHE A 126 8.22 0.94 -13.41
N TYR A 127 8.24 1.08 -12.07
CA TYR A 127 7.23 0.49 -11.21
C TYR A 127 5.86 1.15 -11.42
N THR A 128 5.82 2.49 -11.52
CA THR A 128 4.60 3.24 -11.84
C THR A 128 4.01 2.81 -13.18
N ALA A 129 4.80 2.74 -14.25
CA ALA A 129 4.35 2.29 -15.56
C ALA A 129 3.77 0.87 -15.52
N ASN A 130 4.47 -0.06 -14.86
CA ASN A 130 4.03 -1.44 -14.69
C ASN A 130 2.74 -1.53 -13.86
N ASN A 131 2.67 -0.87 -12.71
CA ASN A 131 1.55 -0.98 -11.76
C ASN A 131 0.26 -0.35 -12.30
N ILE A 132 0.35 0.78 -13.01
CA ILE A 132 -0.82 1.40 -13.65
C ILE A 132 -1.32 0.50 -14.77
N ALA A 133 -0.43 -0.03 -15.63
CA ALA A 133 -0.78 -0.95 -16.69
C ALA A 133 -1.43 -2.24 -16.15
N TYR A 134 -0.85 -2.81 -15.09
CA TYR A 134 -1.40 -3.99 -14.42
C TYR A 134 -2.79 -3.74 -13.85
N SER A 135 -3.02 -2.59 -13.26
CA SER A 135 -4.34 -2.23 -12.73
C SER A 135 -5.37 -1.98 -13.84
N ALA A 136 -4.98 -1.28 -14.92
CA ALA A 136 -5.82 -1.04 -16.10
C ALA A 136 -6.22 -2.36 -16.78
N LEU A 137 -5.35 -3.35 -16.79
CA LEU A 137 -5.58 -4.64 -17.42
C LEU A 137 -6.83 -5.35 -16.85
N THR A 138 -7.18 -5.13 -15.58
CA THR A 138 -8.41 -5.67 -14.98
C THR A 138 -9.67 -5.26 -15.76
N ALA A 139 -9.75 -4.01 -16.20
CA ALA A 139 -10.88 -3.51 -16.97
C ALA A 139 -10.83 -3.94 -18.45
N LEU A 140 -9.62 -4.13 -18.98
CA LEU A 140 -9.41 -4.46 -20.40
C LEU A 140 -9.61 -5.93 -20.75
N VAL A 141 -9.62 -6.84 -19.78
CA VAL A 141 -9.70 -8.29 -20.04
C VAL A 141 -11.09 -8.89 -19.79
N THR A 142 -11.97 -8.20 -19.07
CA THR A 142 -13.34 -8.67 -18.79
C THR A 142 -14.29 -7.53 -18.50
N LYS A 143 -15.54 -7.67 -18.96
CA LYS A 143 -16.66 -6.80 -18.60
C LYS A 143 -17.47 -7.36 -17.43
N ASN A 144 -17.24 -8.60 -17.04
CA ASN A 144 -17.99 -9.29 -15.98
C ASN A 144 -17.52 -8.83 -14.60
N SER A 145 -18.40 -8.15 -13.86
CA SER A 145 -18.10 -7.61 -12.51
C SER A 145 -17.66 -8.68 -11.53
N LYS A 146 -18.25 -9.88 -11.58
CA LYS A 146 -17.88 -11.01 -10.71
C LYS A 146 -16.43 -11.47 -10.99
N GLU A 147 -16.02 -11.49 -12.27
CA GLU A 147 -14.66 -11.85 -12.63
C GLU A 147 -13.66 -10.81 -12.15
N ARG A 148 -13.98 -9.50 -12.28
CA ARG A 148 -13.14 -8.40 -11.75
C ARG A 148 -12.92 -8.55 -10.25
N VAL A 149 -13.98 -8.83 -9.48
CA VAL A 149 -13.88 -9.07 -8.03
C VAL A 149 -13.00 -10.28 -7.72
N GLN A 150 -13.14 -11.39 -8.46
CA GLN A 150 -12.29 -12.58 -8.29
C GLN A 150 -10.83 -12.27 -8.60
N MET A 151 -10.55 -11.54 -9.69
CA MET A 151 -9.19 -11.10 -10.02
C MET A 151 -8.58 -10.27 -8.88
N GLY A 152 -9.33 -9.31 -8.33
CA GLY A 152 -8.91 -8.53 -7.17
C GLY A 152 -8.61 -9.39 -5.95
N SER A 153 -9.45 -10.41 -5.66
CA SER A 153 -9.22 -11.32 -4.55
C SER A 153 -7.92 -12.11 -4.69
N TYR A 154 -7.61 -12.64 -5.88
CA TYR A 154 -6.34 -13.32 -6.13
C TYR A 154 -5.16 -12.37 -5.99
N ARG A 155 -5.27 -11.12 -6.48
CA ARG A 155 -4.26 -10.09 -6.29
C ARG A 155 -3.92 -9.89 -4.81
N PHE A 156 -4.93 -9.71 -3.96
CA PHE A 156 -4.71 -9.53 -2.52
C PHE A 156 -4.03 -10.73 -1.87
N ILE A 157 -4.44 -11.95 -2.20
CA ILE A 157 -3.82 -13.18 -1.68
C ILE A 157 -2.32 -13.21 -2.02
N PHE A 158 -1.97 -12.96 -3.27
CA PHE A 158 -0.57 -12.96 -3.71
C PHE A 158 0.22 -11.78 -3.12
N ALA A 159 -0.38 -10.59 -3.03
CA ALA A 159 0.26 -9.41 -2.45
C ALA A 159 0.63 -9.63 -0.98
N PHE A 160 -0.34 -10.03 -0.16
CA PHE A 160 -0.09 -10.27 1.28
C PHE A 160 0.85 -11.46 1.51
N GLY A 161 0.65 -12.57 0.78
CA GLY A 161 1.51 -13.74 0.89
C GLY A 161 2.96 -13.42 0.53
N THR A 162 3.19 -12.69 -0.55
CA THR A 162 4.55 -12.30 -0.97
C THR A 162 5.17 -11.30 0.00
N SER A 163 4.43 -10.28 0.41
CA SER A 163 4.94 -9.30 1.38
C SER A 163 5.38 -9.97 2.67
N LEU A 164 4.58 -10.90 3.18
CA LEU A 164 4.91 -11.68 4.37
C LEU A 164 6.18 -12.52 4.17
N LEU A 165 6.28 -13.26 3.04
CA LEU A 165 7.46 -14.07 2.75
C LEU A 165 8.73 -13.22 2.66
N ILE A 166 8.69 -12.10 1.93
CA ILE A 166 9.84 -11.19 1.80
C ILE A 166 10.28 -10.68 3.17
N GLN A 167 9.33 -10.24 4.02
CA GLN A 167 9.67 -9.76 5.36
C GLN A 167 10.23 -10.86 6.26
N ALA A 168 9.75 -12.09 6.11
CA ALA A 168 10.14 -13.20 6.95
C ALA A 168 11.53 -13.77 6.61
N VAL A 169 11.89 -13.83 5.32
CA VAL A 169 13.06 -14.61 4.89
C VAL A 169 14.24 -13.76 4.41
N THR A 170 14.07 -12.45 4.12
CA THR A 170 15.09 -11.67 3.43
C THR A 170 16.40 -11.57 4.21
N PHE A 171 16.40 -11.35 5.52
CA PHE A 171 17.64 -11.30 6.31
C PHE A 171 18.39 -12.62 6.27
N GLN A 172 17.69 -13.73 6.51
CA GLN A 172 18.29 -15.08 6.43
C GLN A 172 18.87 -15.36 5.03
N PHE A 173 18.15 -14.90 4.00
CA PHE A 173 18.57 -15.09 2.62
C PHE A 173 19.80 -14.24 2.27
N VAL A 174 19.86 -13.00 2.73
CA VAL A 174 21.04 -12.13 2.59
C VAL A 174 22.26 -12.76 3.28
N GLU A 175 22.08 -13.27 4.50
CA GLU A 175 23.15 -13.94 5.24
C GLU A 175 23.63 -15.21 4.54
N ALA A 176 22.71 -16.06 4.08
CA ALA A 176 23.02 -17.26 3.31
C ALA A 176 23.76 -16.97 1.98
N MET A 177 23.55 -15.78 1.39
CA MET A 177 24.24 -15.34 0.17
C MET A 177 25.55 -14.60 0.45
N GLY A 178 26.11 -14.70 1.66
CA GLY A 178 27.41 -14.17 2.04
C GLY A 178 27.38 -12.85 2.80
N GLY A 179 26.20 -12.34 3.14
CA GLY A 179 26.01 -11.12 3.92
C GLY A 179 26.51 -9.84 3.25
N GLY A 180 26.44 -8.71 3.97
CA GLY A 180 26.94 -7.42 3.52
C GLY A 180 26.40 -7.00 2.15
N ALA A 181 27.10 -6.10 1.47
CA ALA A 181 26.70 -5.58 0.16
C ALA A 181 26.51 -6.67 -0.92
N ASN A 182 27.35 -7.71 -0.89
CA ASN A 182 27.26 -8.81 -1.85
C ASN A 182 26.00 -9.66 -1.63
N GLY A 183 25.65 -9.97 -0.37
CA GLY A 183 24.44 -10.70 -0.03
C GLY A 183 23.18 -9.94 -0.49
N TRP A 184 23.10 -8.64 -0.16
CA TRP A 184 21.99 -7.78 -0.60
C TRP A 184 21.85 -7.72 -2.12
N ARG A 185 22.97 -7.52 -2.83
CA ARG A 185 22.98 -7.50 -4.31
C ARG A 185 22.51 -8.83 -4.90
N THR A 186 22.99 -9.96 -4.36
CA THR A 186 22.59 -11.29 -4.85
C THR A 186 21.10 -11.54 -4.64
N VAL A 187 20.58 -11.21 -3.46
CA VAL A 187 19.14 -11.33 -3.15
C VAL A 187 18.30 -10.44 -4.06
N ALA A 188 18.74 -9.19 -4.30
CA ALA A 188 18.06 -8.29 -5.23
C ALA A 188 18.02 -8.84 -6.67
N ILE A 189 19.10 -9.47 -7.14
CA ILE A 189 19.14 -10.14 -8.46
C ILE A 189 18.13 -11.29 -8.50
N ILE A 190 18.14 -12.16 -7.48
CA ILE A 190 17.21 -13.29 -7.42
C ILE A 190 15.75 -12.81 -7.41
N TYR A 191 15.44 -11.80 -6.60
CA TYR A 191 14.10 -11.22 -6.53
C TYR A 191 13.70 -10.51 -7.83
N ALA A 192 14.63 -9.83 -8.50
CA ALA A 192 14.39 -9.21 -9.79
C ALA A 192 14.05 -10.26 -10.87
N VAL A 193 14.78 -11.39 -10.89
CA VAL A 193 14.53 -12.50 -11.81
C VAL A 193 13.19 -13.17 -11.53
N ILE A 194 12.88 -13.49 -10.27
CA ILE A 194 11.59 -14.05 -9.88
C ILE A 194 10.46 -13.09 -10.30
N GLY A 195 10.58 -11.80 -9.98
CA GLY A 195 9.61 -10.80 -10.36
C GLY A 195 9.40 -10.71 -11.87
N LEU A 196 10.48 -10.73 -12.66
CA LEU A 196 10.42 -10.70 -14.12
C LEU A 196 9.68 -11.92 -14.70
N ILE A 197 9.98 -13.10 -14.20
CA ILE A 197 9.32 -14.34 -14.63
C ILE A 197 7.82 -14.30 -14.31
N VAL A 198 7.48 -13.98 -13.06
CA VAL A 198 6.08 -13.99 -12.61
C VAL A 198 5.28 -12.86 -13.26
N ASN A 199 5.85 -11.65 -13.41
CA ASN A 199 5.20 -10.57 -14.15
C ASN A 199 4.90 -10.95 -15.61
N THR A 200 5.85 -11.65 -16.27
CA THR A 200 5.66 -12.13 -17.63
C THR A 200 4.54 -13.18 -17.71
N ILE A 201 4.52 -14.15 -16.78
CA ILE A 201 3.43 -15.14 -16.67
C ILE A 201 2.09 -14.43 -16.48
N SER A 202 2.03 -13.44 -15.59
CA SER A 202 0.81 -12.70 -15.33
C SER A 202 0.31 -11.95 -16.56
N ALA A 203 1.17 -11.23 -17.27
CA ALA A 203 0.81 -10.49 -18.47
C ALA A 203 0.34 -11.41 -19.60
N LEU A 204 0.94 -12.60 -19.74
CA LEU A 204 0.60 -13.57 -20.79
C LEU A 204 -0.60 -14.45 -20.43
N SER A 205 -0.99 -14.55 -19.17
CA SER A 205 -2.11 -15.37 -18.70
C SER A 205 -3.49 -14.88 -19.17
N VAL A 206 -3.61 -13.62 -19.54
CA VAL A 206 -4.86 -12.98 -19.97
C VAL A 206 -4.70 -12.34 -21.36
N LYS A 207 -5.81 -12.09 -22.04
CA LYS A 207 -5.85 -11.40 -23.33
C LYS A 207 -6.76 -10.18 -23.21
N GLU A 208 -6.29 -9.04 -23.66
CA GLU A 208 -7.11 -7.84 -23.74
C GLU A 208 -8.24 -8.01 -24.77
N LEU A 209 -9.41 -7.48 -24.49
CA LEU A 209 -10.55 -7.43 -25.38
C LEU A 209 -10.25 -6.45 -26.53
N SER A 210 -10.87 -6.66 -27.69
CA SER A 210 -10.75 -5.73 -28.81
C SER A 210 -11.43 -4.40 -28.49
N ASP A 211 -11.02 -3.33 -29.18
CA ASP A 211 -11.65 -2.00 -29.01
C ASP A 211 -13.14 -2.04 -29.36
N GLU A 212 -13.57 -2.88 -30.31
CA GLU A 212 -14.97 -3.12 -30.65
C GLU A 212 -15.73 -3.75 -29.50
N GLU A 213 -15.14 -4.79 -28.86
CA GLU A 213 -15.75 -5.44 -27.70
C GLU A 213 -15.81 -4.51 -26.49
N LEU A 214 -14.88 -3.56 -26.34
CA LEU A 214 -14.88 -2.55 -25.29
C LEU A 214 -15.90 -1.45 -25.55
N ALA A 215 -16.05 -0.99 -26.80
CA ALA A 215 -16.94 0.10 -27.20
C ALA A 215 -18.45 -0.24 -27.00
N ASP A 216 -18.86 -1.51 -27.14
CA ASP A 216 -20.24 -1.94 -26.88
C ASP A 216 -20.70 -1.75 -25.41
N SER A 217 -19.83 -1.27 -24.53
CA SER A 217 -20.14 -1.04 -23.09
C SER A 217 -20.11 0.43 -22.68
N GLU A 218 -19.77 1.34 -23.58
CA GLU A 218 -19.95 2.77 -23.33
C GLU A 218 -21.45 3.12 -23.38
N THR A 219 -22.20 2.70 -22.38
CA THR A 219 -23.27 3.55 -21.88
C THR A 219 -22.57 4.86 -21.55
N LYS A 220 -22.84 5.87 -22.40
CA LYS A 220 -22.45 7.25 -22.16
C LYS A 220 -23.01 7.67 -20.80
N THR A 221 -22.30 7.38 -19.73
CA THR A 221 -22.42 8.19 -18.53
C THR A 221 -22.00 9.58 -19.02
N GLU A 222 -22.93 10.49 -19.10
CA GLU A 222 -22.60 11.90 -19.29
C GLU A 222 -21.61 12.28 -18.22
N GLU A 223 -20.33 12.32 -18.57
CA GLU A 223 -19.30 12.91 -17.73
C GLU A 223 -19.71 14.35 -17.54
N THR A 224 -20.34 14.64 -16.41
CA THR A 224 -20.57 16.00 -15.96
C THR A 224 -19.18 16.62 -15.85
N LYS A 225 -18.82 17.42 -16.85
CA LYS A 225 -17.50 18.07 -16.98
C LYS A 225 -17.35 19.11 -15.86
N TYR A 226 -16.81 18.66 -14.73
CA TYR A 226 -16.37 19.58 -13.67
C TYR A 226 -14.98 20.12 -14.02
N SER A 227 -14.77 21.41 -13.77
CA SER A 227 -13.43 21.94 -13.64
C SER A 227 -12.73 21.23 -12.45
N PHE A 228 -11.46 20.87 -12.60
CA PHE A 228 -10.66 20.27 -11.53
C PHE A 228 -10.77 21.06 -10.21
N GLY A 229 -10.83 22.40 -10.29
CA GLY A 229 -11.00 23.27 -9.11
C GLY A 229 -12.36 23.12 -8.43
N GLU A 230 -13.45 22.87 -9.18
CA GLU A 230 -14.77 22.62 -8.60
C GLU A 230 -14.84 21.26 -7.90
N ALA A 231 -14.30 20.23 -8.55
CA ALA A 231 -14.22 18.90 -7.96
C ALA A 231 -13.41 18.92 -6.66
N PHE A 232 -12.24 19.55 -6.66
CA PHE A 232 -11.42 19.73 -5.46
C PHE A 232 -12.17 20.46 -4.34
N LYS A 233 -12.91 21.53 -4.69
CA LYS A 233 -13.72 22.27 -3.72
C LYS A 233 -14.83 21.42 -3.10
N ILE A 234 -15.47 20.54 -3.88
CA ILE A 234 -16.48 19.60 -3.38
C ILE A 234 -15.85 18.62 -2.38
N LEU A 235 -14.70 18.06 -2.70
CA LEU A 235 -13.98 17.10 -1.86
C LEU A 235 -13.58 17.70 -0.52
N VAL A 236 -12.94 18.86 -0.52
CA VAL A 236 -12.46 19.53 0.71
C VAL A 236 -13.63 19.96 1.62
N HIS A 237 -14.80 20.25 1.04
CA HIS A 237 -16.00 20.58 1.83
C HIS A 237 -16.77 19.35 2.31
N ASN A 238 -16.43 18.15 1.86
CA ASN A 238 -16.96 16.90 2.40
C ASN A 238 -16.12 16.49 3.62
N LYS A 239 -16.66 16.70 4.82
CA LYS A 239 -15.97 16.35 6.07
C LYS A 239 -15.52 14.89 6.13
N TYR A 240 -16.29 13.96 5.56
CA TYR A 240 -15.96 12.53 5.55
C TYR A 240 -14.81 12.22 4.59
N TYR A 241 -14.74 12.94 3.45
CA TYR A 241 -13.60 12.86 2.55
C TYR A 241 -12.30 13.32 3.22
N VAL A 242 -12.34 14.43 3.93
CA VAL A 242 -11.18 14.93 4.68
C VAL A 242 -10.75 13.91 5.75
N MET A 243 -11.72 13.37 6.49
CA MET A 243 -11.45 12.37 7.53
C MET A 243 -10.80 11.11 6.95
N ILE A 244 -11.31 10.56 5.84
CA ILE A 244 -10.74 9.36 5.24
C ILE A 244 -9.35 9.65 4.62
N THR A 245 -9.15 10.81 4.02
CA THR A 245 -7.84 11.22 3.48
C THR A 245 -6.79 11.31 4.60
N VAL A 246 -7.13 11.95 5.71
CA VAL A 246 -6.24 12.04 6.89
C VAL A 246 -5.96 10.64 7.44
N THR A 247 -6.96 9.78 7.52
CA THR A 247 -6.78 8.40 7.98
C THR A 247 -5.80 7.63 7.09
N TYR A 248 -5.89 7.77 5.75
CA TYR A 248 -4.94 7.16 4.81
C TYR A 248 -3.52 7.68 5.01
N ILE A 249 -3.35 9.00 5.18
CA ILE A 249 -2.04 9.61 5.45
C ILE A 249 -1.44 9.03 6.74
N LEU A 250 -2.22 8.98 7.81
CA LEU A 250 -1.78 8.46 9.12
C LEU A 250 -1.44 6.97 9.05
N GLN A 251 -2.19 6.18 8.28
CA GLN A 251 -1.89 4.76 8.09
C GLN A 251 -0.58 4.52 7.34
N GLN A 252 -0.29 5.31 6.32
CA GLN A 252 0.99 5.21 5.62
C GLN A 252 2.15 5.65 6.52
N PHE A 253 1.94 6.68 7.34
CA PHE A 253 2.89 7.08 8.35
C PHE A 253 3.09 5.99 9.41
N TYR A 254 2.02 5.37 9.88
CA TYR A 254 2.07 4.19 10.74
C TYR A 254 2.90 3.06 10.12
N GLY A 255 2.68 2.75 8.84
CA GLY A 255 3.46 1.75 8.11
C GLY A 255 4.96 2.07 8.09
N ALA A 256 5.34 3.33 7.90
CA ALA A 256 6.74 3.77 7.96
C ALA A 256 7.35 3.54 9.35
N MET A 257 6.60 3.81 10.43
CA MET A 257 7.05 3.56 11.81
C MET A 257 7.17 2.07 12.12
N ILE A 258 6.27 1.23 11.61
CA ILE A 258 6.39 -0.24 11.74
C ILE A 258 7.61 -0.76 10.98
N GLY A 259 7.99 -0.14 9.85
CA GLY A 259 9.23 -0.44 9.13
C GLY A 259 10.51 -0.27 9.97
N VAL A 260 10.50 0.59 11.00
CA VAL A 260 11.58 0.70 11.99
C VAL A 260 11.78 -0.60 12.78
N GLY A 261 10.84 -1.54 12.71
CA GLY A 261 10.94 -2.87 13.30
C GLY A 261 12.19 -3.64 12.89
N THR A 262 12.77 -3.39 11.70
CA THR A 262 14.05 -3.96 11.28
C THR A 262 15.19 -3.52 12.20
N TYR A 263 15.26 -2.23 12.53
CA TYR A 263 16.24 -1.68 13.47
C TYR A 263 15.95 -2.10 14.91
N TYR A 264 14.67 -2.13 15.30
CA TYR A 264 14.27 -2.57 16.62
C TYR A 264 14.66 -4.03 16.87
N ALA A 265 14.44 -4.91 15.90
CA ALA A 265 14.85 -6.31 15.96
C ALA A 265 16.38 -6.43 16.10
N LYS A 266 17.15 -5.72 15.28
CA LYS A 266 18.60 -5.77 15.26
C LYS A 266 19.25 -5.18 16.51
N TYR A 267 18.89 -3.96 16.89
CA TYR A 267 19.62 -3.18 17.90
C TYR A 267 19.02 -3.24 19.30
N VAL A 268 17.71 -3.52 19.41
CA VAL A 268 17.03 -3.62 20.71
C VAL A 268 16.86 -5.09 21.13
N LEU A 269 16.42 -5.95 20.21
CA LEU A 269 16.21 -7.36 20.50
C LEU A 269 17.45 -8.23 20.22
N ALA A 270 18.48 -7.66 19.58
CA ALA A 270 19.73 -8.31 19.19
C ALA A 270 19.54 -9.56 18.29
N ASP A 271 18.43 -9.61 17.53
CA ASP A 271 18.12 -10.68 16.58
C ASP A 271 17.35 -10.11 15.37
N GLU A 272 18.03 -9.96 14.23
CA GLU A 272 17.44 -9.45 12.99
C GLU A 272 16.26 -10.31 12.50
N ASN A 273 16.26 -11.63 12.78
CA ASN A 273 15.21 -12.56 12.37
C ASN A 273 13.88 -12.32 13.10
N MET A 274 13.92 -11.64 14.25
CA MET A 274 12.70 -11.26 14.96
C MET A 274 11.79 -10.37 14.14
N PHE A 275 12.33 -9.58 13.19
CA PHE A 275 11.49 -8.81 12.27
C PHE A 275 10.55 -9.70 11.45
N GLY A 276 11.06 -10.82 10.93
CA GLY A 276 10.24 -11.82 10.24
C GLY A 276 9.17 -12.43 11.17
N THR A 277 9.55 -12.72 12.42
CA THR A 277 8.60 -13.24 13.42
C THR A 277 7.47 -12.23 13.68
N PHE A 278 7.79 -10.94 13.87
CA PHE A 278 6.77 -9.89 13.99
C PHE A 278 5.89 -9.80 12.74
N ALA A 279 6.46 -9.94 11.55
CA ALA A 279 5.69 -9.93 10.31
C ALA A 279 4.63 -11.05 10.28
N TRP A 280 4.91 -12.25 10.76
CA TRP A 280 3.92 -13.32 10.90
C TRP A 280 2.78 -12.92 11.86
N PHE A 281 3.12 -12.38 13.03
CA PHE A 281 2.14 -11.95 14.04
C PHE A 281 1.35 -10.69 13.65
N ILE A 282 1.78 -9.94 12.64
CA ILE A 282 1.02 -8.85 12.03
C ILE A 282 0.11 -9.40 10.92
N ASN A 283 0.67 -10.09 9.94
CA ASN A 283 -0.05 -10.39 8.69
C ASN A 283 -1.07 -11.52 8.84
N ILE A 284 -0.79 -12.60 9.59
CA ILE A 284 -1.74 -13.71 9.74
C ILE A 284 -3.03 -13.26 10.46
N PRO A 285 -2.98 -12.61 11.64
CA PRO A 285 -4.19 -12.12 12.30
C PRO A 285 -4.95 -11.10 11.46
N LEU A 286 -4.25 -10.25 10.73
CA LEU A 286 -4.86 -9.28 9.82
C LEU A 286 -5.65 -9.97 8.70
N ILE A 287 -5.08 -11.00 8.06
CA ILE A 287 -5.77 -11.79 7.02
C ILE A 287 -6.99 -12.49 7.61
N ILE A 288 -6.88 -13.08 8.80
CA ILE A 288 -8.01 -13.70 9.48
C ILE A 288 -9.13 -12.68 9.71
N ALA A 289 -8.80 -11.50 10.22
CA ALA A 289 -9.79 -10.43 10.42
C ALA A 289 -10.44 -9.99 9.12
N LEU A 290 -9.67 -9.86 8.02
CA LEU A 290 -10.20 -9.53 6.68
C LEU A 290 -11.22 -10.56 6.20
N ILE A 291 -10.96 -11.86 6.38
CA ILE A 291 -11.88 -12.94 5.97
C ILE A 291 -13.21 -12.84 6.72
N PHE A 292 -13.19 -12.50 8.01
CA PHE A 292 -14.40 -12.42 8.83
C PHE A 292 -15.12 -11.08 8.74
N THR A 293 -14.49 -10.03 8.23
CA THR A 293 -15.05 -8.67 8.12
C THR A 293 -16.44 -8.63 7.46
N PRO A 294 -16.68 -9.24 6.27
CA PRO A 294 -18.01 -9.18 5.64
C PRO A 294 -19.11 -9.81 6.50
N THR A 295 -18.79 -10.91 7.19
CA THR A 295 -19.75 -11.60 8.07
C THR A 295 -20.12 -10.74 9.28
N ILE A 296 -19.14 -10.02 9.85
CA ILE A 296 -19.37 -9.16 11.01
C ILE A 296 -20.15 -7.90 10.61
N VAL A 297 -19.82 -7.30 9.45
CA VAL A 297 -20.55 -6.16 8.89
C VAL A 297 -22.04 -6.49 8.75
N GLN A 298 -22.36 -7.66 8.19
CA GLN A 298 -23.77 -8.11 8.06
C GLN A 298 -24.47 -8.27 9.41
N LYS A 299 -23.78 -8.84 10.42
CA LYS A 299 -24.38 -9.02 11.78
C LYS A 299 -24.60 -7.71 12.53
N TRP A 300 -23.74 -6.72 12.31
CA TRP A 300 -23.79 -5.45 13.04
C TRP A 300 -24.55 -4.36 12.29
N ASN A 301 -25.07 -4.67 11.10
CA ASN A 301 -25.81 -3.75 10.23
C ASN A 301 -25.07 -2.42 10.03
N GLY A 302 -23.82 -2.50 9.60
CA GLY A 302 -23.05 -1.31 9.21
C GLY A 302 -21.55 -1.41 9.48
N ILE A 303 -20.80 -0.73 8.64
CA ILE A 303 -19.35 -0.66 8.64
C ILE A 303 -18.84 0.24 9.78
N TYR A 304 -19.57 1.32 10.06
CA TYR A 304 -19.19 2.31 11.08
C TYR A 304 -18.96 1.71 12.47
N LYS A 305 -19.89 0.89 12.95
CA LYS A 305 -19.76 0.26 14.27
C LYS A 305 -18.56 -0.68 14.31
N LEU A 306 -18.38 -1.48 13.26
CA LEU A 306 -17.28 -2.41 13.16
C LEU A 306 -15.94 -1.66 13.23
N ASN A 307 -15.73 -0.65 12.38
CA ASN A 307 -14.49 0.12 12.33
C ASN A 307 -14.19 0.83 13.64
N LYS A 308 -15.20 1.41 14.27
CA LYS A 308 -15.05 2.07 15.57
C LYS A 308 -14.52 1.10 16.64
N TYR A 309 -15.17 -0.05 16.82
CA TYR A 309 -14.80 -0.98 17.91
C TYR A 309 -13.54 -1.78 17.58
N SER A 310 -13.35 -2.21 16.34
CA SER A 310 -12.14 -2.93 15.95
C SER A 310 -10.88 -2.07 16.10
N TYR A 311 -10.95 -0.80 15.71
CA TYR A 311 -9.81 0.10 15.89
C TYR A 311 -9.53 0.48 17.36
N MET A 312 -10.55 0.46 18.22
CA MET A 312 -10.34 0.55 19.68
C MET A 312 -9.54 -0.67 20.19
N VAL A 313 -9.86 -1.87 19.70
CA VAL A 313 -9.09 -3.10 20.01
C VAL A 313 -7.65 -2.98 19.51
N ALA A 314 -7.45 -2.46 18.29
CA ALA A 314 -6.12 -2.19 17.74
C ALA A 314 -5.31 -1.24 18.64
N THR A 315 -5.92 -0.12 19.05
CA THR A 315 -5.28 0.87 19.92
C THR A 315 -4.88 0.28 21.28
N VAL A 316 -5.78 -0.50 21.91
CA VAL A 316 -5.47 -1.21 23.17
C VAL A 316 -4.35 -2.22 22.93
N GLY A 317 -4.40 -3.00 21.85
CA GLY A 317 -3.35 -3.93 21.46
C GLY A 317 -1.99 -3.23 21.34
N ARG A 318 -1.93 -2.09 20.66
CA ARG A 318 -0.68 -1.28 20.51
C ARG A 318 -0.18 -0.71 21.84
N LEU A 319 -1.07 -0.26 22.71
CA LEU A 319 -0.68 0.16 24.07
C LEU A 319 -0.02 -1.00 24.81
N LEU A 320 -0.60 -2.19 24.76
CA LEU A 320 -0.06 -3.37 25.42
C LEU A 320 1.27 -3.84 24.78
N VAL A 321 1.45 -3.68 23.45
CA VAL A 321 2.75 -3.90 22.80
C VAL A 321 3.79 -2.96 23.36
N ALA A 322 3.46 -1.68 23.55
CA ALA A 322 4.39 -0.69 24.12
C ALA A 322 4.78 -1.09 25.55
N VAL A 323 3.81 -1.43 26.40
CA VAL A 323 4.07 -1.89 27.77
C VAL A 323 4.98 -3.14 27.76
N ALA A 324 4.64 -4.15 26.97
CA ALA A 324 5.43 -5.39 26.88
C ALA A 324 6.84 -5.12 26.33
N GLY A 325 7.00 -4.20 25.41
CA GLY A 325 8.30 -3.79 24.85
C GLY A 325 9.22 -3.16 25.89
N TYR A 326 8.69 -2.22 26.71
CA TYR A 326 9.46 -1.65 27.82
C TYR A 326 9.74 -2.66 28.94
N MET A 327 8.91 -3.70 29.09
CA MET A 327 9.20 -4.82 29.99
C MET A 327 10.20 -5.83 29.43
N GLY A 328 10.61 -5.71 28.17
CA GLY A 328 11.48 -6.67 27.48
C GLY A 328 10.82 -8.05 27.27
N ASN A 329 9.49 -8.15 27.33
CA ASN A 329 8.77 -9.42 27.22
C ASN A 329 8.32 -9.68 25.78
N ILE A 330 9.18 -10.33 24.99
CA ILE A 330 8.94 -10.62 23.57
C ILE A 330 7.67 -11.45 23.34
N PRO A 331 7.39 -12.55 24.06
CA PRO A 331 6.15 -13.30 23.87
C PRO A 331 4.88 -12.47 24.02
N LEU A 332 4.82 -11.57 25.00
CA LEU A 332 3.70 -10.66 25.17
C LEU A 332 3.64 -9.61 24.06
N MET A 333 4.78 -9.09 23.59
CA MET A 333 4.82 -8.19 22.44
C MET A 333 4.20 -8.85 21.20
N LEU A 334 4.55 -10.09 20.91
CA LEU A 334 4.02 -10.86 19.78
C LEU A 334 2.50 -11.08 19.91
N ALA A 335 2.04 -11.53 21.08
CA ALA A 335 0.62 -11.76 21.35
C ALA A 335 -0.21 -10.46 21.18
N PHE A 336 0.27 -9.36 21.72
CA PHE A 336 -0.42 -8.07 21.62
C PHE A 336 -0.29 -7.44 20.23
N THR A 337 0.78 -7.73 19.49
CA THR A 337 0.90 -7.37 18.07
C THR A 337 -0.18 -8.06 17.24
N ALA A 338 -0.42 -9.36 17.49
CA ALA A 338 -1.51 -10.09 16.85
C ALA A 338 -2.89 -9.50 17.20
N LEU A 339 -3.10 -9.11 18.46
CA LEU A 339 -4.34 -8.45 18.89
C LEU A 339 -4.56 -7.12 18.16
N ALA A 340 -3.51 -6.30 18.06
CA ALA A 340 -3.55 -5.04 17.34
C ALA A 340 -3.89 -5.25 15.85
N ALA A 341 -3.25 -6.22 15.21
CA ALA A 341 -3.48 -6.56 13.80
C ALA A 341 -4.91 -7.07 13.54
N LEU A 342 -5.47 -7.89 14.44
CA LEU A 342 -6.89 -8.28 14.41
C LEU A 342 -7.82 -7.07 14.44
N GLY A 343 -7.51 -6.09 15.26
CA GLY A 343 -8.28 -4.85 15.34
C GLY A 343 -8.17 -3.96 14.10
N GLN A 344 -7.03 -3.97 13.40
CA GLN A 344 -6.82 -3.17 12.18
C GLN A 344 -7.44 -3.81 10.92
N GLY A 345 -7.60 -5.14 10.90
CA GLY A 345 -8.05 -5.90 9.74
C GLY A 345 -9.39 -5.42 9.14
N PRO A 346 -10.47 -5.22 9.90
CA PRO A 346 -11.75 -4.79 9.35
C PRO A 346 -11.65 -3.49 8.55
N TRP A 347 -10.97 -2.49 9.06
CA TRP A 347 -10.75 -1.24 8.36
C TRP A 347 -10.01 -1.42 7.01
N GLN A 348 -9.01 -2.27 6.97
CA GLN A 348 -8.32 -2.60 5.72
C GLN A 348 -9.24 -3.23 4.67
N GLY A 349 -10.21 -4.03 5.13
CA GLY A 349 -11.16 -4.73 4.25
C GLY A 349 -12.28 -3.86 3.69
N ASP A 350 -12.78 -2.91 4.47
CA ASP A 350 -13.96 -2.11 4.11
C ASP A 350 -13.67 -0.66 3.72
N MET A 351 -12.41 -0.27 3.70
CA MET A 351 -11.96 1.07 3.38
C MET A 351 -12.53 1.61 2.06
N ASN A 352 -12.57 0.78 1.01
CA ASN A 352 -13.16 1.15 -0.27
C ASN A 352 -14.69 1.38 -0.17
N ALA A 353 -15.37 0.63 0.67
CA ALA A 353 -16.80 0.82 0.91
C ALA A 353 -17.07 2.13 1.66
N VAL A 354 -16.20 2.53 2.57
CA VAL A 354 -16.28 3.83 3.24
C VAL A 354 -16.06 4.98 2.24
N ILE A 355 -15.10 4.85 1.30
CA ILE A 355 -14.90 5.84 0.22
C ILE A 355 -16.17 5.98 -0.62
N ALA A 356 -16.78 4.86 -1.02
CA ALA A 356 -18.04 4.86 -1.77
C ALA A 356 -19.17 5.57 -1.00
N SER A 357 -19.27 5.32 0.31
CA SER A 357 -20.26 6.03 1.17
C SER A 357 -19.98 7.53 1.28
N CYS A 358 -18.70 7.95 1.23
CA CYS A 358 -18.33 9.38 1.17
C CYS A 358 -18.73 10.03 -0.17
N SER A 359 -18.66 9.27 -1.28
CA SER A 359 -19.15 9.71 -2.58
C SER A 359 -20.64 9.90 -2.59
N GLU A 360 -21.37 8.90 -2.09
CA GLU A 360 -22.82 8.97 -1.91
C GLU A 360 -23.24 10.19 -1.07
N TYR A 361 -22.53 10.50 0.01
CA TYR A 361 -22.76 11.70 0.81
C TYR A 361 -22.61 12.99 -0.02
N SER A 362 -21.61 13.06 -0.91
CA SER A 362 -21.44 14.21 -1.81
C SER A 362 -22.60 14.33 -2.79
N TRP A 363 -23.08 13.22 -3.35
CA TRP A 363 -24.25 13.20 -4.22
C TRP A 363 -25.52 13.65 -3.49
N LEU A 364 -25.80 13.09 -2.33
CA LEU A 364 -26.99 13.44 -1.54
C LEU A 364 -27.01 14.91 -1.09
N THR A 365 -25.84 15.53 -0.87
CA THR A 365 -25.74 16.91 -0.36
C THR A 365 -25.51 17.96 -1.43
N LYS A 366 -24.91 17.60 -2.57
CA LYS A 366 -24.49 18.54 -3.63
C LYS A 366 -25.08 18.19 -5.00
N HIS A 367 -25.77 17.05 -5.14
CA HIS A 367 -26.30 16.52 -6.41
C HIS A 367 -25.23 16.43 -7.50
N LYS A 368 -23.99 16.01 -7.12
CA LYS A 368 -22.85 15.91 -8.00
C LYS A 368 -22.14 14.57 -7.80
N HIS A 369 -21.97 13.82 -8.90
CA HIS A 369 -21.20 12.59 -8.90
C HIS A 369 -19.70 12.89 -8.98
N VAL A 370 -18.95 12.51 -7.96
CA VAL A 370 -17.49 12.73 -7.87
C VAL A 370 -16.76 11.41 -7.56
N ASP A 371 -17.32 10.29 -8.00
CA ASP A 371 -16.90 8.94 -7.62
C ASP A 371 -15.42 8.69 -7.95
N GLY A 372 -14.99 8.96 -9.19
CA GLY A 372 -13.62 8.72 -9.60
C GLY A 372 -12.59 9.53 -8.82
N ILE A 373 -12.85 10.83 -8.61
CA ILE A 373 -11.91 11.70 -7.90
C ILE A 373 -11.92 11.43 -6.37
N MET A 374 -13.01 10.87 -5.84
CA MET A 374 -13.11 10.52 -4.43
C MET A 374 -12.01 9.53 -4.00
N TYR A 375 -11.62 8.61 -4.89
CA TYR A 375 -10.52 7.66 -4.62
C TYR A 375 -9.13 8.32 -4.62
N SER A 376 -9.00 9.60 -4.96
CA SER A 376 -7.72 10.31 -4.87
C SER A 376 -7.15 10.37 -3.44
N CYS A 377 -7.99 10.18 -2.40
CA CYS A 377 -7.54 10.08 -1.01
C CYS A 377 -6.53 8.95 -0.79
N THR A 378 -6.66 7.83 -1.51
CA THR A 378 -5.73 6.70 -1.41
C THR A 378 -4.36 7.08 -1.95
N SER A 379 -4.32 7.69 -3.14
CA SER A 379 -3.08 8.16 -3.77
C SER A 379 -2.40 9.26 -2.94
N LEU A 380 -3.17 10.23 -2.43
CA LEU A 380 -2.66 11.25 -1.51
C LEU A 380 -2.08 10.64 -0.24
N GLY A 381 -2.78 9.66 0.34
CA GLY A 381 -2.31 8.94 1.53
C GLY A 381 -0.96 8.27 1.30
N VAL A 382 -0.85 7.48 0.23
CA VAL A 382 0.40 6.76 -0.10
C VAL A 382 1.56 7.72 -0.37
N LYS A 383 1.34 8.79 -1.12
CA LYS A 383 2.41 9.71 -1.52
C LYS A 383 2.83 10.64 -0.38
N ILE A 384 1.87 11.30 0.26
CA ILE A 384 2.13 12.24 1.36
C ILE A 384 2.51 11.45 2.62
N GLY A 385 1.68 10.50 3.04
CA GLY A 385 1.90 9.75 4.27
C GLY A 385 3.14 8.87 4.21
N GLY A 386 3.34 8.13 3.10
CA GLY A 386 4.51 7.29 2.90
C GLY A 386 5.79 8.08 2.71
N GLY A 387 5.77 9.17 1.93
CA GLY A 387 6.94 10.03 1.73
C GLY A 387 7.36 10.76 3.00
N LEU A 388 6.43 11.47 3.65
CA LEU A 388 6.68 12.15 4.92
C LEU A 388 7.04 11.18 6.04
N GLY A 389 6.36 10.03 6.11
CA GLY A 389 6.64 9.00 7.10
C GLY A 389 8.08 8.52 7.03
N THR A 390 8.56 8.17 5.84
CA THR A 390 9.94 7.71 5.63
C THR A 390 10.96 8.82 5.90
N ALA A 391 10.67 10.06 5.50
CA ALA A 391 11.53 11.21 5.81
C ALA A 391 11.66 11.43 7.32
N ILE A 392 10.53 11.39 8.05
CA ILE A 392 10.52 11.56 9.51
C ILE A 392 11.27 10.42 10.19
N VAL A 393 11.11 9.17 9.74
CA VAL A 393 11.90 8.03 10.24
C VAL A 393 13.40 8.31 10.09
N GLY A 394 13.85 8.69 8.90
CA GLY A 394 15.26 9.00 8.65
C GLY A 394 15.79 10.15 9.52
N LEU A 395 15.02 11.25 9.62
CA LEU A 395 15.39 12.41 10.44
C LEU A 395 15.43 12.08 11.93
N LEU A 396 14.51 11.28 12.45
CA LEU A 396 14.50 10.87 13.86
C LEU A 396 15.70 9.97 14.19
N LEU A 397 16.05 9.05 13.29
CA LEU A 397 17.26 8.22 13.43
C LEU A 397 18.51 9.11 13.45
N ASP A 398 18.66 10.02 12.49
CA ASP A 398 19.80 10.95 12.44
C ASP A 398 19.88 11.83 13.68
N PHE A 399 18.78 12.47 14.08
CA PHE A 399 18.70 13.33 15.25
C PHE A 399 19.05 12.59 16.54
N SER A 400 18.77 11.31 16.64
CA SER A 400 19.10 10.46 17.79
C SER A 400 20.58 10.07 17.84
N GLY A 401 21.37 10.41 16.83
CA GLY A 401 22.78 10.02 16.70
C GLY A 401 22.98 8.58 16.23
N PHE A 402 21.96 7.96 15.61
CA PHE A 402 22.07 6.62 15.04
C PHE A 402 23.12 6.58 13.92
N LYS A 403 23.99 5.59 13.96
CA LYS A 403 25.00 5.32 12.90
C LYS A 403 25.00 3.83 12.59
N GLY A 404 24.55 3.43 11.42
CA GLY A 404 24.40 2.03 11.03
C GLY A 404 25.71 1.22 11.03
N ILE A 405 26.87 1.89 10.92
CA ILE A 405 28.18 1.26 10.99
C ILE A 405 28.60 0.87 12.42
N LEU A 406 27.91 1.35 13.45
CA LEU A 406 28.21 1.04 14.84
C LEU A 406 27.48 -0.24 15.27
N THR A 407 28.20 -1.19 15.84
CA THR A 407 27.63 -2.40 16.43
C THR A 407 26.86 -2.12 17.72
N VAL A 408 27.28 -1.10 18.47
CA VAL A 408 26.63 -0.63 19.68
C VAL A 408 26.18 0.82 19.43
N GLN A 409 24.86 1.02 19.49
CA GLN A 409 24.27 2.34 19.29
C GLN A 409 24.27 3.16 20.59
N PRO A 410 24.31 4.49 20.52
CA PRO A 410 24.16 5.35 21.71
C PRO A 410 22.77 5.18 22.33
N ASP A 411 22.65 5.37 23.64
CA ASP A 411 21.38 5.25 24.38
C ASP A 411 20.27 6.14 23.81
N SER A 412 20.62 7.31 23.28
CA SER A 412 19.67 8.20 22.60
C SER A 412 19.03 7.53 21.37
N ALA A 413 19.82 6.80 20.58
CA ALA A 413 19.29 6.08 19.41
C ALA A 413 18.43 4.87 19.83
N ILE A 414 18.83 4.12 20.86
CA ILE A 414 18.01 3.01 21.40
C ILE A 414 16.68 3.54 21.94
N ASN A 415 16.70 4.63 22.72
CA ASN A 415 15.46 5.26 23.20
C ASN A 415 14.57 5.77 22.07
N MET A 416 15.17 6.32 21.00
CA MET A 416 14.41 6.75 19.83
C MET A 416 13.77 5.56 19.11
N LEU A 417 14.45 4.42 19.00
CA LEU A 417 13.87 3.20 18.44
C LEU A 417 12.66 2.72 19.26
N HIS A 418 12.73 2.76 20.58
CA HIS A 418 11.57 2.49 21.44
C HIS A 418 10.41 3.45 21.16
N ILE A 419 10.68 4.76 21.08
CA ILE A 419 9.64 5.76 20.77
C ILE A 419 9.00 5.49 19.41
N MET A 420 9.83 5.30 18.37
CA MET A 420 9.36 5.13 17.00
C MET A 420 8.58 3.81 16.79
N TYR A 421 9.01 2.73 17.39
CA TYR A 421 8.38 1.41 17.18
C TYR A 421 7.23 1.12 18.15
N LEU A 422 7.27 1.65 19.38
CA LEU A 422 6.28 1.35 20.41
C LEU A 422 5.27 2.50 20.60
N ILE A 423 5.76 3.73 20.80
CA ILE A 423 4.90 4.86 21.22
C ILE A 423 4.21 5.52 20.02
N VAL A 424 4.94 5.83 18.95
CA VAL A 424 4.36 6.53 17.80
C VAL A 424 3.26 5.71 17.12
N PRO A 425 3.39 4.40 16.87
CA PRO A 425 2.31 3.59 16.34
C PRO A 425 1.06 3.56 17.23
N PHE A 426 1.23 3.51 18.56
CA PHE A 426 0.12 3.62 19.49
C PHE A 426 -0.59 4.98 19.40
N ALA A 427 0.17 6.08 19.35
CA ALA A 427 -0.39 7.42 19.21
C ALA A 427 -1.16 7.60 17.88
N LEU A 428 -0.61 7.06 16.79
CA LEU A 428 -1.27 7.06 15.47
C LEU A 428 -2.58 6.26 15.49
N ASP A 429 -2.56 5.04 16.04
CA ASP A 429 -3.76 4.21 16.18
C ASP A 429 -4.84 4.91 17.04
N LEU A 430 -4.43 5.62 18.10
CA LEU A 430 -5.35 6.40 18.94
C LEU A 430 -6.01 7.53 18.14
N ILE A 431 -5.24 8.26 17.34
CA ILE A 431 -5.76 9.34 16.49
C ILE A 431 -6.70 8.77 15.42
N ILE A 432 -6.31 7.68 14.76
CA ILE A 432 -7.16 7.01 13.77
C ILE A 432 -8.45 6.49 14.42
N ALA A 433 -8.38 5.84 15.58
CA ALA A 433 -9.56 5.40 16.32
C ALA A 433 -10.51 6.56 16.64
N PHE A 434 -9.96 7.71 17.04
CA PHE A 434 -10.75 8.92 17.26
C PHE A 434 -11.45 9.40 15.99
N ILE A 435 -10.73 9.47 14.84
CA ILE A 435 -11.31 9.86 13.54
C ILE A 435 -12.41 8.87 13.15
N LEU A 436 -12.14 7.57 13.21
CA LEU A 436 -13.12 6.53 12.86
C LEU A 436 -14.34 6.54 13.78
N SER A 437 -14.20 6.95 15.04
CA SER A 437 -15.33 7.12 15.96
C SER A 437 -16.29 8.25 15.56
N LYS A 438 -15.86 9.15 14.68
CA LYS A 438 -16.66 10.26 14.13
C LYS A 438 -17.09 10.02 12.69
N MET A 439 -16.60 8.97 12.03
CA MET A 439 -16.85 8.66 10.62
C MET A 439 -18.18 7.90 10.43
N ASN A 440 -19.27 8.48 10.87
CA ASN A 440 -20.62 7.91 10.80
C ASN A 440 -21.33 8.24 9.47
N VAL A 441 -20.64 8.16 8.35
CA VAL A 441 -21.13 8.55 7.02
C VAL A 441 -22.38 7.74 6.60
N GLU A 442 -22.41 6.43 6.88
CA GLU A 442 -23.58 5.57 6.58
C GLU A 442 -24.85 6.10 7.25
N LYS A 443 -24.74 6.46 8.55
CA LYS A 443 -25.86 7.03 9.29
C LYS A 443 -26.30 8.38 8.72
N ALA A 444 -25.34 9.23 8.35
CA ALA A 444 -25.61 10.53 7.74
C ALA A 444 -26.33 10.36 6.39
N ASN A 445 -25.91 9.42 5.56
CA ASN A 445 -26.57 9.10 4.29
C ASN A 445 -28.00 8.61 4.52
N ALA A 446 -28.22 7.71 5.47
CA ALA A 446 -29.55 7.21 5.80
C ALA A 446 -30.50 8.33 6.27
N GLU A 447 -30.03 9.21 7.16
CA GLU A 447 -30.83 10.36 7.65
C GLU A 447 -31.20 11.36 6.52
N ILE A 448 -30.30 11.55 5.53
CA ILE A 448 -30.59 12.43 4.38
C ILE A 448 -31.58 11.76 3.44
N LYS A 449 -31.41 10.46 3.15
CA LYS A 449 -32.37 9.69 2.32
C LYS A 449 -33.77 9.71 2.91
N GLU A 450 -33.90 9.49 4.20
CA GLU A 450 -35.19 9.55 4.90
C GLU A 450 -35.84 10.94 4.77
N LYS A 451 -35.06 12.01 4.91
CA LYS A 451 -35.57 13.39 4.76
C LYS A 451 -35.98 13.74 3.32
N LEU A 452 -35.33 13.15 2.33
CA LEU A 452 -35.61 13.35 0.92
C LEU A 452 -36.73 12.41 0.39
N GLY A 453 -37.17 11.45 1.20
CA GLY A 453 -38.16 10.43 0.80
C GLY A 453 -37.66 9.45 -0.26
N ILE A 454 -36.35 9.30 -0.39
CA ILE A 454 -35.71 8.43 -1.39
C ILE A 454 -35.66 7.01 -0.83
N SER A 455 -36.34 6.06 -1.51
CA SER A 455 -36.27 4.64 -1.16
C SER A 455 -34.96 4.01 -1.61
N GLU A 456 -34.46 2.95 -0.90
CA GLU A 456 -33.23 2.25 -1.26
C GLU A 456 -33.20 1.72 -2.71
N ASN A 457 -34.37 1.45 -3.30
CA ASN A 457 -34.48 0.97 -4.69
C ASN A 457 -34.34 2.07 -5.75
N GLU A 458 -34.60 3.33 -5.43
CA GLU A 458 -34.48 4.45 -6.38
C GLU A 458 -33.05 4.89 -6.61
N VAL A 459 -32.19 4.78 -5.60
CA VAL A 459 -30.74 5.13 -5.72
C VAL A 459 -30.02 4.20 -6.70
N VAL A 460 -30.42 2.93 -6.77
CA VAL A 460 -29.81 1.96 -7.70
C VAL A 460 -30.22 2.24 -9.15
N MET A 461 -31.40 2.77 -9.39
CA MET A 461 -31.87 3.12 -10.74
C MET A 461 -31.30 4.46 -11.25
N GLU A 462 -31.13 5.46 -10.38
CA GLU A 462 -30.53 6.74 -10.78
C GLU A 462 -29.00 6.70 -10.90
N SER A 463 -28.33 5.76 -10.22
CA SER A 463 -26.90 5.51 -10.41
C SER A 463 -26.59 4.70 -11.69
N GLN A 464 -27.62 4.19 -12.37
CA GLN A 464 -27.51 3.45 -13.64
C GLN A 464 -28.00 4.25 -14.86
N ASN A 465 -28.56 5.41 -14.67
CA ASN A 465 -28.89 6.39 -15.68
C ASN A 465 -27.92 7.55 -15.63
#